data_58b5a79a030cd51ef10ec1b420674bd7
#
_entry.id   58b5a79a030cd51ef10ec1b420674bd7
#
_cell.length_a   1.000
_cell.length_b   1.000
_cell.length_c   1.000
_cell.angle_alpha   90.00
_cell.angle_beta   90.00
_cell.angle_gamma   90.00
#
_symmetry.space_group_name_H-M   'P 1'
#
loop_
_entity.id
_entity.type
_entity.pdbx_description
1 polymer ?
#
loop_
_entity_poly.entity_id
_entity_poly.type
_entity_poly.pdbx_seq_one_letter_code
_entity_poly.pdbx_strand_id
1 'polypeptide(L)'
;MTPDHRFLDDVTETSTRVDPALFIDDPETAVWDESCDVLIVGVGLAGACAALRTAEDRSIDIIAIDRGLGGGASKLSGGIIYMGGGTSAQKEAGVEDSPENMAASLSFETGTLFRPETVVCFARTSTRFQPWLESHGVRLGGPASDAKISYPETASLYFSGNETTALGRALATPAQRGHRAKPSRGGEPTGLSGAYLLPPLLASIDRQPNIRFFRQTRAARMIVDASGEIVGIEVLRIPKGLARWRHALAYGMGTNMIISALRQAGRLHKIAVAIEQARARPVRIRVKKGVVLAAGGFTYNRVMMAKTAPAYLASVPLGTIADDGSGIKLGMTVGAGTAMLDRISAWKFLYAPASWTKACSVGPDGERLVCEELYGARTGEAVFEKGGGKGWLILDQPLQDIVVGEIAVMKKMLFQKIQFKAIINDYTASATTVEGLAEKIGVPADVLAATITRYNHDIESGAADGMAKSEKLRRKIEAGPFYATSIGADLKLSPIPALTMGGLVCDEVTGAVLDPDGKPVPKLYAAGRTAIGICSNYYVSGLSLADCVWSGWRAAESLKGHGGAKGLGK
;
A
#
# COMPACT_ATOMS: atom_id res chain seq x y z
N MET A 1 24.49 12.06 15.75
CA MET A 1 23.37 12.07 14.79
C MET A 1 22.65 13.40 14.91
N THR A 2 22.34 14.07 13.81
CA THR A 2 21.60 15.36 13.83
C THR A 2 20.11 15.06 13.65
N PRO A 3 19.25 15.33 14.64
CA PRO A 3 17.80 15.15 14.51
C PRO A 3 17.23 16.02 13.39
N ASP A 4 16.28 15.45 12.63
CA ASP A 4 15.55 16.17 11.59
C ASP A 4 14.11 16.43 12.04
N HIS A 5 13.76 17.71 12.16
CA HIS A 5 12.49 18.17 12.69
C HIS A 5 11.57 18.79 11.62
N ARG A 6 11.91 18.67 10.32
CA ARG A 6 11.21 19.35 9.21
C ARG A 6 9.70 19.16 9.17
N PHE A 7 9.18 18.02 9.65
CA PHE A 7 7.76 17.71 9.58
C PHE A 7 7.07 17.64 10.95
N LEU A 8 7.72 17.98 12.05
CA LEU A 8 7.11 17.86 13.39
C LEU A 8 5.86 18.71 13.53
N ASP A 9 5.87 19.93 12.98
CA ASP A 9 4.73 20.85 13.00
C ASP A 9 3.69 20.55 11.91
N ASP A 10 3.95 19.58 11.02
CA ASP A 10 3.01 19.18 9.99
C ASP A 10 1.93 18.29 10.60
N VAL A 11 0.94 18.90 11.18
CA VAL A 11 -0.20 18.25 11.82
C VAL A 11 -1.51 18.66 11.17
N THR A 12 -2.45 17.74 11.10
CA THR A 12 -3.84 17.97 10.73
C THR A 12 -4.72 17.77 11.97
N GLU A 13 -6.01 18.06 11.87
CA GLU A 13 -6.96 17.85 12.98
C GLU A 13 -6.99 16.39 13.51
N THR A 14 -6.54 15.43 12.71
CA THR A 14 -6.54 14.01 13.08
C THR A 14 -5.15 13.39 13.21
N SER A 15 -4.08 14.14 12.92
CA SER A 15 -2.71 13.64 13.00
C SER A 15 -2.24 13.44 14.44
N THR A 16 -1.34 12.50 14.62
CA THR A 16 -0.53 12.37 15.83
C THR A 16 0.51 13.49 15.88
N ARG A 17 0.57 14.21 16.98
CA ARG A 17 1.70 15.09 17.27
C ARG A 17 2.86 14.22 17.76
N VAL A 18 4.02 14.43 17.18
CA VAL A 18 5.30 13.84 17.60
C VAL A 18 6.15 14.96 18.16
N ASP A 19 6.66 14.78 19.36
CA ASP A 19 7.55 15.72 20.00
C ASP A 19 9.02 15.34 19.73
N PRO A 20 9.98 16.29 19.83
CA PRO A 20 11.41 16.01 19.78
C PRO A 20 11.82 14.92 20.78
N ALA A 21 12.90 14.21 20.48
CA ALA A 21 13.42 13.18 21.38
C ALA A 21 13.75 13.77 22.77
N LEU A 22 13.45 13.00 23.82
CA LEU A 22 13.81 13.32 25.19
C LEU A 22 15.19 12.75 25.51
N PHE A 23 16.11 13.59 25.92
CA PHE A 23 17.43 13.16 26.40
C PHE A 23 17.38 12.90 27.89
N ILE A 24 17.97 11.80 28.32
CA ILE A 24 18.16 11.47 29.74
C ILE A 24 19.62 11.10 29.99
N ASP A 25 20.16 11.49 31.13
CA ASP A 25 21.58 11.25 31.45
C ASP A 25 21.83 9.78 31.76
N ASP A 26 20.98 9.17 32.57
CA ASP A 26 21.14 7.77 33.02
C ASP A 26 19.79 7.02 32.96
N PRO A 27 19.67 6.01 32.07
CA PRO A 27 18.48 5.18 31.97
C PRO A 27 18.15 4.37 33.21
N GLU A 28 19.16 4.06 34.09
CA GLU A 28 18.96 3.27 35.29
C GLU A 28 18.29 4.07 36.40
N THR A 29 18.54 5.36 36.47
CA THR A 29 17.93 6.27 37.45
C THR A 29 16.63 6.90 37.02
N ALA A 30 16.30 6.79 35.72
CA ALA A 30 15.07 7.34 35.17
C ALA A 30 13.82 6.56 35.61
N VAL A 31 12.73 7.28 35.82
CA VAL A 31 11.43 6.66 36.18
C VAL A 31 10.76 6.09 34.93
N TRP A 32 10.50 4.79 34.97
CA TRP A 32 9.83 4.02 33.94
C TRP A 32 8.52 3.44 34.47
N ASP A 33 7.44 3.55 33.69
CA ASP A 33 6.15 2.94 34.03
C ASP A 33 6.06 1.49 33.57
N GLU A 34 6.74 1.16 32.48
CA GLU A 34 6.76 -0.16 31.83
C GLU A 34 8.18 -0.44 31.34
N SER A 35 8.48 -1.73 31.11
CA SER A 35 9.75 -2.17 30.52
C SER A 35 9.51 -3.33 29.59
N CYS A 36 10.30 -3.44 28.52
CA CYS A 36 10.30 -4.58 27.59
C CYS A 36 11.69 -4.74 26.94
N ASP A 37 11.89 -5.88 26.29
CA ASP A 37 13.05 -6.07 25.43
C ASP A 37 12.81 -5.39 24.06
N VAL A 38 11.65 -5.62 23.47
CA VAL A 38 11.28 -5.12 22.14
C VAL A 38 9.97 -4.36 22.20
N LEU A 39 9.95 -3.19 21.58
CA LEU A 39 8.75 -2.39 21.40
C LEU A 39 8.34 -2.35 19.92
N ILE A 40 7.08 -2.67 19.65
CA ILE A 40 6.47 -2.56 18.31
C ILE A 40 5.51 -1.36 18.30
N VAL A 41 5.75 -0.39 17.42
CA VAL A 41 4.94 0.82 17.27
C VAL A 41 4.05 0.71 16.02
N GLY A 42 2.75 0.51 16.21
CA GLY A 42 1.76 0.25 15.18
C GLY A 42 1.56 -1.25 14.93
N VAL A 43 0.30 -1.72 15.07
CA VAL A 43 -0.07 -3.14 14.92
C VAL A 43 -1.00 -3.30 13.70
N GLY A 44 -0.53 -2.79 12.53
CA GLY A 44 -0.96 -3.20 11.21
C GLY A 44 -0.32 -4.54 10.85
N LEU A 45 -0.33 -4.96 9.57
CA LEU A 45 0.25 -6.25 9.20
C LEU A 45 1.75 -6.33 9.51
N ALA A 46 2.52 -5.28 9.21
CA ALA A 46 3.97 -5.28 9.46
C ALA A 46 4.31 -5.45 10.95
N GLY A 47 3.67 -4.65 11.81
CA GLY A 47 3.89 -4.76 13.26
C GLY A 47 3.35 -6.05 13.86
N ALA A 48 2.23 -6.57 13.36
CA ALA A 48 1.71 -7.87 13.78
C ALA A 48 2.68 -9.01 13.43
N CYS A 49 3.25 -8.98 12.21
CA CYS A 49 4.24 -9.97 11.78
C CYS A 49 5.54 -9.82 12.58
N ALA A 50 6.02 -8.60 12.84
CA ALA A 50 7.20 -8.36 13.67
C ALA A 50 6.98 -8.89 15.09
N ALA A 51 5.85 -8.57 15.72
CA ALA A 51 5.54 -9.01 17.07
C ALA A 51 5.44 -10.54 17.18
N LEU A 52 4.65 -11.19 16.30
CA LEU A 52 4.47 -12.64 16.33
C LEU A 52 5.76 -13.39 16.00
N ARG A 53 6.54 -12.91 15.02
CA ARG A 53 7.82 -13.53 14.65
C ARG A 53 8.88 -13.37 15.75
N THR A 54 8.93 -12.23 16.43
CA THR A 54 9.81 -12.03 17.60
C THR A 54 9.38 -12.92 18.76
N ALA A 55 8.08 -13.08 18.99
CA ALA A 55 7.53 -13.88 20.08
C ALA A 55 7.75 -15.39 19.97
N GLU A 56 8.22 -15.88 18.82
CA GLU A 56 8.68 -17.27 18.69
C GLU A 56 9.85 -17.57 19.64
N ASP A 57 10.69 -16.58 19.94
CA ASP A 57 11.64 -16.62 21.06
C ASP A 57 10.92 -16.19 22.35
N ARG A 58 10.60 -17.17 23.18
CA ARG A 58 9.87 -16.98 24.44
C ARG A 58 10.64 -16.18 25.51
N SER A 59 11.94 -16.03 25.35
CA SER A 59 12.78 -15.25 26.29
C SER A 59 12.67 -13.74 26.08
N ILE A 60 12.12 -13.30 24.95
CA ILE A 60 11.97 -11.90 24.60
C ILE A 60 10.62 -11.36 25.11
N ASP A 61 10.66 -10.36 25.96
CA ASP A 61 9.48 -9.63 26.43
C ASP A 61 9.12 -8.50 25.45
N ILE A 62 7.89 -8.51 24.95
CA ILE A 62 7.44 -7.63 23.86
C ILE A 62 6.29 -6.76 24.35
N ILE A 63 6.40 -5.46 24.11
CA ILE A 63 5.25 -4.54 24.13
C ILE A 63 4.92 -4.16 22.69
N ALA A 64 3.64 -4.32 22.33
CA ALA A 64 3.09 -3.79 21.08
C ALA A 64 2.09 -2.68 21.40
N ILE A 65 2.17 -1.55 20.69
CA ILE A 65 1.25 -0.43 20.89
C ILE A 65 0.54 -0.07 19.57
N ASP A 66 -0.71 0.34 19.69
CA ASP A 66 -1.47 0.86 18.55
C ASP A 66 -2.35 2.04 18.99
N ARG A 67 -2.35 3.11 18.19
CA ARG A 67 -3.17 4.30 18.42
C ARG A 67 -4.67 3.97 18.48
N GLY A 68 -5.11 3.04 17.63
CA GLY A 68 -6.48 2.55 17.55
C GLY A 68 -6.67 1.20 18.25
N LEU A 69 -7.30 0.29 17.54
CA LEU A 69 -7.66 -1.04 18.01
C LEU A 69 -6.79 -2.16 17.43
N GLY A 70 -5.79 -1.79 16.62
CA GLY A 70 -4.99 -2.70 15.81
C GLY A 70 -5.61 -2.97 14.43
N GLY A 71 -4.78 -3.47 13.51
CA GLY A 71 -5.14 -3.80 12.14
C GLY A 71 -4.82 -2.72 11.11
N GLY A 72 -4.89 -1.45 11.46
CA GLY A 72 -4.54 -0.32 10.60
C GLY A 72 -5.14 -0.38 9.19
N ALA A 73 -4.47 0.22 8.22
CA ALA A 73 -4.87 0.17 6.80
C ALA A 73 -4.94 -1.26 6.24
N SER A 74 -4.15 -2.18 6.77
CA SER A 74 -4.11 -3.58 6.31
C SER A 74 -5.45 -4.29 6.50
N LYS A 75 -6.21 -3.98 7.57
CA LYS A 75 -7.55 -4.52 7.80
C LYS A 75 -8.58 -4.03 6.77
N LEU A 76 -8.39 -2.82 6.23
CA LEU A 76 -9.25 -2.20 5.22
C LEU A 76 -8.81 -2.51 3.78
N SER A 77 -7.72 -3.24 3.61
CA SER A 77 -7.15 -3.58 2.30
C SER A 77 -7.93 -4.69 1.58
N GLY A 78 -7.57 -4.91 0.31
CA GLY A 78 -8.04 -6.07 -0.45
C GLY A 78 -7.69 -7.42 0.16
N GLY A 79 -6.76 -7.47 1.12
CA GLY A 79 -6.31 -8.70 1.76
C GLY A 79 -5.60 -9.66 0.81
N ILE A 80 -4.96 -9.10 -0.23
CA ILE A 80 -4.15 -9.85 -1.19
C ILE A 80 -2.70 -9.76 -0.74
N ILE A 81 -2.01 -10.88 -0.69
CA ILE A 81 -0.56 -10.96 -0.44
C ILE A 81 0.11 -11.45 -1.72
N TYR A 82 1.06 -10.68 -2.23
CA TYR A 82 1.84 -11.03 -3.42
C TYR A 82 2.93 -12.03 -3.02
N MET A 83 2.70 -13.30 -3.27
CA MET A 83 3.60 -14.40 -2.95
C MET A 83 3.79 -15.28 -4.18
N GLY A 84 4.95 -15.91 -4.31
CA GLY A 84 5.25 -16.78 -5.46
C GLY A 84 6.43 -17.69 -5.18
N GLY A 85 7.04 -18.17 -6.25
CA GLY A 85 8.18 -19.06 -6.15
C GLY A 85 7.83 -20.51 -5.76
N GLY A 86 6.58 -20.92 -5.95
CA GLY A 86 6.11 -22.27 -5.63
C GLY A 86 5.49 -22.39 -4.24
N THR A 87 4.57 -21.47 -3.90
CA THR A 87 3.76 -21.57 -2.67
C THR A 87 2.90 -22.84 -2.66
N SER A 88 2.41 -23.24 -1.48
CA SER A 88 1.49 -24.39 -1.37
C SER A 88 0.24 -24.19 -2.24
N ALA A 89 -0.36 -22.98 -2.22
CA ALA A 89 -1.52 -22.66 -3.04
C ALA A 89 -1.23 -22.71 -4.54
N GLN A 90 -0.04 -22.28 -4.99
CA GLN A 90 0.36 -22.41 -6.39
C GLN A 90 0.46 -23.89 -6.80
N LYS A 91 1.13 -24.72 -6.01
CA LYS A 91 1.27 -26.17 -6.26
C LYS A 91 -0.09 -26.88 -6.31
N GLU A 92 -0.97 -26.60 -5.34
CA GLU A 92 -2.33 -27.16 -5.29
C GLU A 92 -3.19 -26.76 -6.50
N ALA A 93 -2.98 -25.55 -7.02
CA ALA A 93 -3.69 -25.03 -8.19
C ALA A 93 -3.02 -25.39 -9.53
N GLY A 94 -1.91 -26.15 -9.53
CA GLY A 94 -1.17 -26.50 -10.74
C GLY A 94 -0.42 -25.32 -11.39
N VAL A 95 -0.11 -24.28 -10.62
CA VAL A 95 0.63 -23.10 -11.08
C VAL A 95 2.13 -23.35 -10.88
N GLU A 96 2.87 -23.35 -11.96
CA GLU A 96 4.33 -23.42 -11.94
C GLU A 96 4.93 -22.04 -11.70
N ASP A 97 5.79 -21.91 -10.70
CA ASP A 97 6.56 -20.70 -10.40
C ASP A 97 7.84 -21.08 -9.63
N SER A 98 8.87 -20.25 -9.75
CA SER A 98 10.11 -20.39 -8.98
C SER A 98 10.51 -19.06 -8.34
N PRO A 99 11.34 -19.06 -7.29
CA PRO A 99 11.86 -17.82 -6.72
C PRO A 99 12.57 -16.94 -7.74
N GLU A 100 13.32 -17.54 -8.65
CA GLU A 100 14.05 -16.87 -9.72
C GLU A 100 13.08 -16.22 -10.73
N ASN A 101 12.01 -16.95 -11.13
CA ASN A 101 10.97 -16.44 -12.00
C ASN A 101 10.19 -15.29 -11.35
N MET A 102 9.87 -15.41 -10.05
CA MET A 102 9.24 -14.32 -9.29
C MET A 102 10.15 -13.10 -9.19
N ALA A 103 11.45 -13.29 -8.90
CA ALA A 103 12.41 -12.19 -8.80
C ALA A 103 12.59 -11.48 -10.14
N ALA A 104 12.67 -12.21 -11.25
CA ALA A 104 12.72 -11.63 -12.59
C ALA A 104 11.46 -10.80 -12.90
N SER A 105 10.27 -11.29 -12.55
CA SER A 105 9.02 -10.53 -12.69
C SER A 105 9.02 -9.26 -11.83
N LEU A 106 9.51 -9.34 -10.59
CA LEU A 106 9.57 -8.21 -9.66
C LEU A 106 10.61 -7.15 -10.06
N SER A 107 11.63 -7.48 -10.87
CA SER A 107 12.61 -6.51 -11.32
C SER A 107 11.98 -5.32 -12.06
N PHE A 108 10.85 -5.54 -12.74
CA PHE A 108 10.07 -4.48 -13.38
C PHE A 108 9.47 -3.48 -12.38
N GLU A 109 9.11 -3.95 -11.19
CA GLU A 109 8.50 -3.12 -10.15
C GLU A 109 9.55 -2.50 -9.22
N THR A 110 10.57 -3.27 -8.86
CA THR A 110 11.62 -2.81 -7.94
C THR A 110 12.64 -1.89 -8.61
N GLY A 111 12.85 -2.04 -9.93
CA GLY A 111 13.90 -1.31 -10.65
C GLY A 111 15.26 -1.52 -10.00
N THR A 112 15.97 -0.42 -9.74
CA THR A 112 17.28 -0.41 -9.07
C THR A 112 17.21 -0.06 -7.58
N LEU A 113 16.00 -0.03 -7.00
CA LEU A 113 15.81 0.39 -5.61
C LEU A 113 16.42 -0.60 -4.61
N PHE A 114 16.40 -1.90 -4.95
CA PHE A 114 16.98 -2.98 -4.14
C PHE A 114 18.02 -3.74 -4.96
N ARG A 115 18.99 -4.30 -4.25
CA ARG A 115 19.96 -5.22 -4.87
C ARG A 115 19.24 -6.48 -5.38
N PRO A 116 19.68 -7.06 -6.50
CA PRO A 116 19.06 -8.29 -7.05
C PRO A 116 18.98 -9.43 -6.02
N GLU A 117 20.00 -9.58 -5.17
CA GLU A 117 20.06 -10.61 -4.13
C GLU A 117 18.96 -10.42 -3.08
N THR A 118 18.60 -9.17 -2.77
CA THR A 118 17.50 -8.84 -1.85
C THR A 118 16.15 -9.22 -2.46
N VAL A 119 15.94 -8.97 -3.75
CA VAL A 119 14.70 -9.35 -4.46
C VAL A 119 14.58 -10.88 -4.54
N VAL A 120 15.66 -11.59 -4.82
CA VAL A 120 15.70 -13.07 -4.81
C VAL A 120 15.43 -13.62 -3.40
N CYS A 121 16.03 -13.01 -2.37
CA CYS A 121 15.80 -13.37 -0.96
C CYS A 121 14.32 -13.19 -0.58
N PHE A 122 13.70 -12.07 -0.98
CA PHE A 122 12.27 -11.83 -0.81
C PHE A 122 11.43 -12.92 -1.50
N ALA A 123 11.72 -13.21 -2.78
CA ALA A 123 10.99 -14.21 -3.55
C ALA A 123 11.07 -15.61 -2.91
N ARG A 124 12.26 -16.04 -2.50
CA ARG A 124 12.46 -17.31 -1.77
C ARG A 124 11.72 -17.36 -0.44
N THR A 125 11.79 -16.27 0.33
CA THR A 125 11.15 -16.19 1.65
C THR A 125 9.62 -16.19 1.51
N SER A 126 9.07 -15.65 0.43
CA SER A 126 7.63 -15.52 0.22
C SER A 126 6.89 -16.87 0.20
N THR A 127 7.55 -17.97 -0.17
CA THR A 127 7.00 -19.32 -0.11
C THR A 127 6.62 -19.75 1.32
N ARG A 128 7.26 -19.15 2.33
CA ARG A 128 7.05 -19.45 3.76
C ARG A 128 5.96 -18.59 4.39
N PHE A 129 5.52 -17.51 3.72
CA PHE A 129 4.50 -16.62 4.28
C PHE A 129 3.16 -17.32 4.46
N GLN A 130 2.75 -18.11 3.45
CA GLN A 130 1.47 -18.82 3.50
C GLN A 130 1.37 -19.75 4.71
N PRO A 131 2.24 -20.78 4.90
CA PRO A 131 2.11 -21.70 6.03
C PRO A 131 2.24 -21.00 7.39
N TRP A 132 3.06 -19.95 7.49
CA TRP A 132 3.18 -19.20 8.72
C TRP A 132 1.91 -18.39 9.03
N LEU A 133 1.32 -17.69 8.05
CA LEU A 133 0.06 -16.97 8.22
C LEU A 133 -1.08 -17.92 8.58
N GLU A 134 -1.10 -19.10 7.97
CA GLU A 134 -2.10 -20.15 8.25
C GLU A 134 -1.95 -20.72 9.66
N SER A 135 -0.73 -20.87 10.17
CA SER A 135 -0.49 -21.27 11.57
C SER A 135 -1.03 -20.27 12.58
N HIS A 136 -1.21 -19.01 12.17
CA HIS A 136 -1.84 -17.95 12.96
C HIS A 136 -3.35 -17.79 12.68
N GLY A 137 -3.95 -18.71 11.89
CA GLY A 137 -5.40 -18.75 11.63
C GLY A 137 -5.88 -17.96 10.43
N VAL A 138 -4.98 -17.40 9.62
CA VAL A 138 -5.33 -16.85 8.30
C VAL A 138 -5.61 -18.01 7.34
N ARG A 139 -6.59 -17.85 6.46
CA ARG A 139 -6.85 -18.85 5.40
C ARG A 139 -6.50 -18.24 4.04
N LEU A 140 -5.68 -18.95 3.30
CA LEU A 140 -5.23 -18.62 1.95
C LEU A 140 -5.50 -19.82 1.01
N GLY A 141 -5.09 -19.69 -0.27
CA GLY A 141 -5.25 -20.75 -1.25
C GLY A 141 -6.67 -20.86 -1.83
N GLY A 142 -6.82 -21.71 -2.83
CA GLY A 142 -8.06 -21.95 -3.58
C GLY A 142 -7.85 -21.90 -5.09
N PRO A 143 -8.95 -21.93 -5.89
CA PRO A 143 -8.84 -22.00 -7.33
C PRO A 143 -8.09 -20.83 -7.93
N ALA A 144 -7.28 -21.09 -8.96
CA ALA A 144 -6.60 -20.09 -9.74
C ALA A 144 -7.53 -19.48 -10.79
N SER A 145 -7.24 -18.23 -11.19
CA SER A 145 -7.88 -17.53 -12.29
C SER A 145 -6.84 -17.07 -13.30
N ASP A 146 -7.10 -17.29 -14.59
CA ASP A 146 -6.27 -16.78 -15.68
C ASP A 146 -6.62 -15.34 -16.07
N ALA A 147 -7.68 -14.79 -15.50
CA ALA A 147 -8.06 -13.41 -15.75
C ALA A 147 -7.16 -12.43 -14.95
N LYS A 148 -6.69 -11.38 -15.64
CA LYS A 148 -6.13 -10.20 -14.99
C LYS A 148 -7.29 -9.34 -14.49
N ILE A 149 -7.61 -9.44 -13.22
CA ILE A 149 -8.74 -8.74 -12.62
C ILE A 149 -8.40 -8.37 -11.17
N SER A 150 -8.86 -7.21 -10.73
CA SER A 150 -8.85 -6.87 -9.31
C SER A 150 -10.05 -7.52 -8.62
N TYR A 151 -9.80 -8.36 -7.64
CA TYR A 151 -10.84 -9.05 -6.87
C TYR A 151 -11.71 -10.02 -7.71
N PRO A 152 -11.14 -11.12 -8.22
CA PRO A 152 -11.91 -12.15 -8.89
C PRO A 152 -12.99 -12.70 -7.96
N GLU A 153 -14.16 -13.02 -8.51
CA GLU A 153 -15.33 -13.42 -7.72
C GLU A 153 -15.21 -14.80 -7.08
N THR A 154 -14.53 -15.73 -7.76
CA THR A 154 -14.46 -17.15 -7.39
C THR A 154 -13.05 -17.66 -7.21
N ALA A 155 -12.02 -16.88 -7.53
CA ALA A 155 -10.64 -17.28 -7.39
C ALA A 155 -9.96 -16.60 -6.19
N SER A 156 -9.07 -17.32 -5.54
CA SER A 156 -8.24 -16.81 -4.45
C SER A 156 -6.76 -16.73 -4.82
N LEU A 157 -6.40 -17.23 -6.01
CA LEU A 157 -5.09 -17.13 -6.62
C LEU A 157 -5.25 -16.57 -8.04
N TYR A 158 -4.55 -15.47 -8.38
CA TYR A 158 -4.76 -14.78 -9.65
C TYR A 158 -3.60 -13.83 -10.03
N PHE A 159 -3.60 -13.39 -11.29
CA PHE A 159 -2.68 -12.37 -11.78
C PHE A 159 -3.04 -11.00 -11.17
N SER A 160 -2.25 -10.54 -10.24
CA SER A 160 -2.53 -9.31 -9.49
C SER A 160 -1.61 -8.13 -9.83
N GLY A 161 -0.67 -8.31 -10.74
CA GLY A 161 0.30 -7.32 -11.18
C GLY A 161 0.40 -7.17 -12.70
N ASN A 162 1.64 -7.08 -13.18
CA ASN A 162 1.96 -6.91 -14.60
C ASN A 162 2.42 -8.22 -15.28
N GLU A 163 2.21 -9.37 -14.67
CA GLU A 163 2.71 -10.68 -15.10
C GLU A 163 2.29 -11.05 -16.54
N THR A 164 1.08 -10.65 -16.94
CA THR A 164 0.50 -10.99 -18.25
C THR A 164 0.63 -9.92 -19.32
N THR A 165 1.24 -8.78 -18.99
CA THR A 165 1.52 -7.70 -19.95
C THR A 165 2.66 -8.10 -20.89
N ALA A 166 2.80 -7.41 -22.03
CA ALA A 166 3.93 -7.65 -22.93
C ALA A 166 5.27 -7.47 -22.22
N LEU A 167 5.41 -6.39 -21.43
CA LEU A 167 6.61 -6.12 -20.64
C LEU A 167 6.87 -7.19 -19.57
N GLY A 168 5.83 -7.62 -18.85
CA GLY A 168 5.97 -8.68 -17.83
C GLY A 168 6.41 -10.02 -18.44
N ARG A 169 5.80 -10.42 -19.57
CA ARG A 169 6.16 -11.65 -20.30
C ARG A 169 7.57 -11.63 -20.88
N ALA A 170 8.09 -10.47 -21.22
CA ALA A 170 9.46 -10.34 -21.70
C ALA A 170 10.50 -10.62 -20.59
N LEU A 171 10.13 -10.47 -19.31
CA LEU A 171 11.02 -10.65 -18.16
C LEU A 171 10.90 -12.02 -17.51
N ALA A 172 9.68 -12.57 -17.46
CA ALA A 172 9.39 -13.77 -16.69
C ALA A 172 8.18 -14.55 -17.25
N THR A 173 8.13 -15.83 -16.98
CA THR A 173 6.94 -16.64 -17.24
C THR A 173 5.79 -16.17 -16.32
N PRO A 174 4.61 -15.86 -16.86
CA PRO A 174 3.48 -15.45 -16.05
C PRO A 174 3.06 -16.52 -15.05
N ALA A 175 2.90 -16.13 -13.79
CA ALA A 175 2.37 -16.98 -12.74
C ALA A 175 1.41 -16.19 -11.85
N GLN A 176 0.34 -16.81 -11.35
CA GLN A 176 -0.59 -16.21 -10.41
C GLN A 176 0.10 -16.07 -9.05
N ARG A 177 0.28 -14.83 -8.58
CA ARG A 177 0.98 -14.50 -7.34
C ARG A 177 0.12 -13.74 -6.32
N GLY A 178 -1.07 -13.28 -6.70
CA GLY A 178 -2.02 -12.66 -5.78
C GLY A 178 -2.77 -13.71 -4.96
N HIS A 179 -2.42 -13.86 -3.69
CA HIS A 179 -3.07 -14.76 -2.75
C HIS A 179 -4.06 -13.97 -1.89
N ARG A 180 -5.34 -14.25 -2.03
CA ARG A 180 -6.41 -13.54 -1.33
C ARG A 180 -6.81 -14.26 -0.04
N ALA A 181 -6.88 -13.51 1.07
CA ALA A 181 -7.36 -14.04 2.34
C ALA A 181 -8.86 -14.36 2.30
N LYS A 182 -9.26 -15.45 2.98
CA LYS A 182 -10.61 -16.01 3.00
C LYS A 182 -11.22 -16.01 4.40
N PRO A 183 -12.57 -16.07 4.49
CA PRO A 183 -13.26 -16.23 5.78
C PRO A 183 -12.79 -17.48 6.53
N SER A 184 -12.56 -17.36 7.85
CA SER A 184 -12.09 -18.48 8.69
C SER A 184 -13.07 -19.65 8.77
N ARG A 185 -14.38 -19.36 8.65
CA ARG A 185 -15.47 -20.36 8.73
C ARG A 185 -15.85 -21.00 7.39
N GLY A 186 -15.05 -20.78 6.33
CA GLY A 186 -15.37 -21.25 4.98
C GLY A 186 -16.12 -20.22 4.15
N GLY A 187 -16.31 -20.55 2.85
CA GLY A 187 -16.94 -19.67 1.88
C GLY A 187 -15.93 -18.84 1.07
N GLU A 188 -16.47 -18.17 0.04
CA GLU A 188 -15.68 -17.28 -0.83
C GLU A 188 -15.52 -15.89 -0.20
N PRO A 189 -14.39 -15.22 -0.44
CA PRO A 189 -14.17 -13.89 0.09
C PRO A 189 -15.12 -12.87 -0.58
N THR A 190 -15.79 -12.08 0.25
CA THR A 190 -16.63 -10.98 -0.21
C THR A 190 -16.00 -9.64 0.16
N GLY A 191 -16.07 -8.66 -0.74
CA GLY A 191 -15.55 -7.32 -0.48
C GLY A 191 -14.04 -7.28 -0.21
N LEU A 192 -13.63 -6.49 0.77
CA LEU A 192 -12.23 -6.26 1.12
C LEU A 192 -11.72 -7.31 2.13
N SER A 193 -10.87 -8.19 1.66
CA SER A 193 -10.43 -9.38 2.40
C SER A 193 -9.39 -9.11 3.50
N GLY A 194 -8.93 -7.88 3.68
CA GLY A 194 -8.14 -7.48 4.85
C GLY A 194 -8.85 -7.75 6.17
N ALA A 195 -10.20 -7.74 6.13
CA ALA A 195 -11.06 -8.15 7.24
C ALA A 195 -10.94 -9.64 7.62
N TYR A 196 -10.38 -10.47 6.76
CA TYR A 196 -10.10 -11.89 7.02
C TYR A 196 -8.63 -12.14 7.35
N LEU A 197 -7.74 -11.20 6.98
CA LEU A 197 -6.31 -11.31 7.20
C LEU A 197 -5.90 -10.89 8.62
N LEU A 198 -6.34 -9.72 9.07
CA LEU A 198 -5.82 -9.12 10.31
C LEU A 198 -6.45 -9.66 11.61
N PRO A 199 -7.76 -9.91 11.72
CA PRO A 199 -8.35 -10.37 12.99
C PRO A 199 -7.73 -11.67 13.52
N PRO A 200 -7.41 -12.71 12.71
CA PRO A 200 -6.72 -13.90 13.21
C PRO A 200 -5.34 -13.59 13.80
N LEU A 201 -4.56 -12.71 13.17
CA LEU A 201 -3.24 -12.31 13.64
C LEU A 201 -3.33 -11.53 14.96
N LEU A 202 -4.28 -10.60 15.08
CA LEU A 202 -4.52 -9.86 16.33
C LEU A 202 -4.94 -10.80 17.47
N ALA A 203 -5.82 -11.77 17.19
CA ALA A 203 -6.17 -12.80 18.15
C ALA A 203 -4.99 -13.71 18.52
N SER A 204 -4.06 -13.95 17.58
CA SER A 204 -2.82 -14.67 17.86
C SER A 204 -1.90 -13.87 18.78
N ILE A 205 -1.76 -12.55 18.55
CA ILE A 205 -1.02 -11.65 19.46
C ILE A 205 -1.59 -11.68 20.87
N ASP A 206 -2.92 -11.59 21.02
CA ASP A 206 -3.58 -11.60 22.33
C ASP A 206 -3.37 -12.92 23.10
N ARG A 207 -3.05 -14.02 22.43
CA ARG A 207 -2.76 -15.33 23.03
C ARG A 207 -1.30 -15.55 23.39
N GLN A 208 -0.36 -14.70 22.88
CA GLN A 208 1.07 -14.87 23.19
C GLN A 208 1.39 -14.39 24.60
N PRO A 209 1.95 -15.25 25.47
CA PRO A 209 2.23 -14.89 26.86
C PRO A 209 3.36 -13.85 27.01
N ASN A 210 4.24 -13.74 26.01
CA ASN A 210 5.36 -12.79 25.99
C ASN A 210 5.06 -11.53 25.16
N ILE A 211 3.78 -11.27 24.77
CA ILE A 211 3.36 -10.03 24.15
C ILE A 211 2.33 -9.32 25.03
N ARG A 212 2.62 -8.10 25.40
CA ARG A 212 1.67 -7.17 26.04
C ARG A 212 1.17 -6.18 24.97
N PHE A 213 -0.07 -6.30 24.53
CA PHE A 213 -0.63 -5.42 23.51
C PHE A 213 -1.45 -4.29 24.12
N PHE A 214 -0.95 -3.06 23.97
CA PHE A 214 -1.59 -1.83 24.44
C PHE A 214 -2.29 -1.08 23.31
N ARG A 215 -3.58 -1.31 23.14
CA ARG A 215 -4.44 -0.56 22.24
C ARG A 215 -4.73 0.83 22.79
N GLN A 216 -5.14 1.77 21.92
CA GLN A 216 -5.45 3.16 22.26
C GLN A 216 -4.28 3.84 22.98
N THR A 217 -3.10 3.56 22.44
CA THR A 217 -1.80 4.02 22.95
C THR A 217 -1.01 4.52 21.74
N ARG A 218 -0.75 5.82 21.67
CA ARG A 218 0.03 6.43 20.59
C ARG A 218 1.45 6.78 21.06
N ALA A 219 2.45 6.57 20.21
CA ALA A 219 3.81 7.03 20.45
C ALA A 219 3.85 8.56 20.38
N ALA A 220 4.56 9.20 21.31
CA ALA A 220 4.67 10.66 21.37
C ALA A 220 6.11 11.13 21.09
N ARG A 221 7.11 10.54 21.72
CA ARG A 221 8.53 10.87 21.50
C ARG A 221 9.47 9.71 21.83
N MET A 222 10.61 9.67 21.18
CA MET A 222 11.70 8.78 21.54
C MET A 222 12.41 9.27 22.81
N ILE A 223 13.00 8.35 23.57
CA ILE A 223 13.86 8.67 24.71
C ILE A 223 15.24 8.10 24.38
N VAL A 224 16.25 8.95 24.43
CA VAL A 224 17.64 8.60 24.14
C VAL A 224 18.55 8.97 25.33
N ASP A 225 19.62 8.22 25.50
CA ASP A 225 20.64 8.52 26.50
C ASP A 225 21.70 9.52 26.00
N ALA A 226 22.69 9.81 26.83
CA ALA A 226 23.78 10.72 26.53
C ALA A 226 24.64 10.27 25.32
N SER A 227 24.65 8.96 24.97
CA SER A 227 25.32 8.43 23.78
C SER A 227 24.50 8.60 22.49
N GLY A 228 23.21 8.98 22.62
CA GLY A 228 22.25 9.03 21.53
C GLY A 228 21.60 7.67 21.23
N GLU A 229 21.81 6.67 22.08
CA GLU A 229 21.17 5.35 21.95
C GLU A 229 19.71 5.42 22.43
N ILE A 230 18.80 4.76 21.70
CA ILE A 230 17.41 4.66 22.11
C ILE A 230 17.28 3.74 23.31
N VAL A 231 16.79 4.28 24.42
CA VAL A 231 16.57 3.57 25.69
C VAL A 231 15.11 3.43 26.06
N GLY A 232 14.22 4.14 25.34
CA GLY A 232 12.79 4.05 25.57
C GLY A 232 11.95 4.93 24.65
N ILE A 233 10.67 4.98 24.99
CA ILE A 233 9.68 5.81 24.31
C ILE A 233 8.67 6.35 25.33
N GLU A 234 8.24 7.58 25.15
CA GLU A 234 7.05 8.11 25.83
C GLU A 234 5.84 7.95 24.93
N VAL A 235 4.81 7.35 25.47
CA VAL A 235 3.53 7.11 24.78
C VAL A 235 2.40 7.81 25.52
N LEU A 236 1.32 8.10 24.81
CA LEU A 236 0.09 8.64 25.40
C LEU A 236 -0.99 7.57 25.35
N ARG A 237 -1.35 7.07 26.52
CA ARG A 237 -2.31 5.96 26.72
C ARG A 237 -3.62 6.46 27.30
N ILE A 238 -4.74 6.07 26.68
CA ILE A 238 -6.07 6.35 27.28
C ILE A 238 -6.31 5.36 28.42
N PRO A 239 -6.53 5.86 29.67
CA PRO A 239 -6.79 4.99 30.82
C PRO A 239 -8.05 4.13 30.65
N LYS A 240 -8.12 3.01 31.36
CA LYS A 240 -9.33 2.18 31.41
C LYS A 240 -10.52 3.00 31.91
N GLY A 241 -11.72 2.73 31.38
CA GLY A 241 -12.96 3.41 31.75
C GLY A 241 -13.79 3.92 30.59
N LEU A 242 -14.77 4.75 30.86
CA LEU A 242 -15.77 5.22 29.89
C LEU A 242 -15.16 5.96 28.69
N ALA A 243 -14.14 6.79 28.93
CA ALA A 243 -13.46 7.52 27.87
C ALA A 243 -12.81 6.56 26.86
N ARG A 244 -12.15 5.50 27.34
CA ARG A 244 -11.55 4.46 26.51
C ARG A 244 -12.61 3.71 25.68
N TRP A 245 -13.74 3.39 26.27
CA TRP A 245 -14.85 2.76 25.56
C TRP A 245 -15.43 3.67 24.47
N ARG A 246 -15.68 4.95 24.80
CA ARG A 246 -16.18 5.94 23.81
C ARG A 246 -15.20 6.17 22.67
N HIS A 247 -13.90 6.23 22.96
CA HIS A 247 -12.87 6.31 21.94
C HIS A 247 -12.88 5.06 21.03
N ALA A 248 -12.93 3.85 21.61
CA ALA A 248 -12.98 2.61 20.84
C ALA A 248 -14.18 2.57 19.89
N LEU A 249 -15.35 3.01 20.38
CA LEU A 249 -16.57 3.09 19.57
C LEU A 249 -16.41 4.09 18.42
N ALA A 250 -16.01 5.33 18.70
CA ALA A 250 -15.87 6.39 17.71
C ALA A 250 -14.77 6.06 16.67
N TYR A 251 -13.60 5.60 17.12
CA TYR A 251 -12.50 5.21 16.26
C TYR A 251 -12.86 4.01 15.39
N GLY A 252 -13.45 2.96 15.98
CA GLY A 252 -13.82 1.73 15.28
C GLY A 252 -14.93 1.96 14.24
N MET A 253 -15.99 2.68 14.60
CA MET A 253 -17.06 3.03 13.66
C MET A 253 -16.54 3.95 12.54
N GLY A 254 -15.75 4.98 12.87
CA GLY A 254 -15.13 5.87 11.89
C GLY A 254 -14.28 5.09 10.89
N THR A 255 -13.44 4.16 11.37
CA THR A 255 -12.59 3.33 10.52
C THR A 255 -13.42 2.41 9.60
N ASN A 256 -14.47 1.77 10.11
CA ASN A 256 -15.32 0.91 9.28
C ASN A 256 -16.15 1.68 8.24
N MET A 257 -16.46 2.95 8.48
CA MET A 257 -17.23 3.80 7.56
C MET A 257 -16.36 4.55 6.55
N ILE A 258 -15.04 4.46 6.63
CA ILE A 258 -14.12 5.30 5.84
C ILE A 258 -14.30 5.16 4.32
N ILE A 259 -14.72 3.98 3.84
CA ILE A 259 -14.94 3.69 2.42
C ILE A 259 -16.36 4.06 1.97
N SER A 260 -17.35 3.84 2.84
CA SER A 260 -18.77 3.96 2.48
C SER A 260 -19.38 5.34 2.83
N ALA A 261 -18.84 6.02 3.84
CA ALA A 261 -19.40 7.26 4.38
C ALA A 261 -18.30 8.18 4.93
N LEU A 262 -17.42 8.67 4.05
CA LEU A 262 -16.19 9.41 4.40
C LEU A 262 -16.44 10.62 5.31
N ARG A 263 -17.50 11.40 5.08
CA ARG A 263 -17.83 12.57 5.92
C ARG A 263 -18.19 12.18 7.36
N GLN A 264 -18.99 11.12 7.53
CA GLN A 264 -19.40 10.59 8.84
C GLN A 264 -18.20 9.97 9.55
N ALA A 265 -17.37 9.22 8.83
CA ALA A 265 -16.10 8.70 9.33
C ALA A 265 -15.20 9.81 9.88
N GLY A 266 -15.06 10.90 9.14
CA GLY A 266 -14.27 12.07 9.58
C GLY A 266 -14.79 12.69 10.88
N ARG A 267 -16.11 12.83 11.05
CA ARG A 267 -16.71 13.34 12.30
C ARG A 267 -16.42 12.42 13.49
N LEU A 268 -16.56 11.11 13.30
CA LEU A 268 -16.26 10.12 14.35
C LEU A 268 -14.79 10.11 14.72
N HIS A 269 -13.89 10.22 13.73
CA HIS A 269 -12.46 10.32 13.99
C HIS A 269 -12.09 11.60 14.76
N LYS A 270 -12.70 12.76 14.47
CA LYS A 270 -12.48 13.98 15.25
C LYS A 270 -12.93 13.80 16.72
N ILE A 271 -14.03 13.09 16.97
CA ILE A 271 -14.48 12.73 18.34
C ILE A 271 -13.41 11.86 19.02
N ALA A 272 -12.91 10.83 18.32
CA ALA A 272 -11.88 9.96 18.87
C ALA A 272 -10.61 10.75 19.24
N VAL A 273 -10.13 11.61 18.34
CA VAL A 273 -8.95 12.46 18.58
C VAL A 273 -9.16 13.44 19.74
N ALA A 274 -10.33 14.05 19.85
CA ALA A 274 -10.65 14.93 20.98
C ALA A 274 -10.59 14.17 22.33
N ILE A 275 -11.03 12.89 22.35
CA ILE A 275 -10.91 12.05 23.55
C ILE A 275 -9.44 11.71 23.82
N GLU A 276 -8.63 11.40 22.81
CA GLU A 276 -7.19 11.18 22.95
C GLU A 276 -6.51 12.39 23.61
N GLN A 277 -6.75 13.58 23.07
CA GLN A 277 -6.15 14.84 23.56
C GLN A 277 -6.56 15.16 25.02
N ALA A 278 -7.83 14.93 25.36
CA ALA A 278 -8.35 15.28 26.67
C ALA A 278 -8.01 14.24 27.76
N ARG A 279 -7.84 12.98 27.41
CA ARG A 279 -7.84 11.86 28.38
C ARG A 279 -6.60 11.00 28.37
N ALA A 280 -5.78 11.01 27.30
CA ALA A 280 -4.56 10.22 27.29
C ALA A 280 -3.56 10.74 28.36
N ARG A 281 -2.80 9.82 28.92
CA ARG A 281 -1.76 10.11 29.93
C ARG A 281 -0.42 9.64 29.43
N PRO A 282 0.66 10.35 29.73
CA PRO A 282 2.01 9.93 29.39
C PRO A 282 2.36 8.65 30.18
N VAL A 283 3.06 7.75 29.50
CA VAL A 283 3.59 6.50 30.02
C VAL A 283 4.97 6.31 29.41
N ARG A 284 6.00 6.11 30.20
CA ARG A 284 7.37 5.87 29.75
C ARG A 284 7.65 4.38 29.72
N ILE A 285 8.06 3.88 28.56
CA ILE A 285 8.38 2.47 28.34
C ILE A 285 9.88 2.36 28.11
N ARG A 286 10.59 1.65 29.00
CA ARG A 286 12.00 1.28 28.82
C ARG A 286 12.11 0.20 27.76
N VAL A 287 13.04 0.36 26.81
CA VAL A 287 13.31 -0.60 25.74
C VAL A 287 14.76 -1.04 25.79
N LYS A 288 15.00 -2.35 25.88
CA LYS A 288 16.34 -2.89 26.07
C LYS A 288 17.03 -3.28 24.76
N LYS A 289 16.33 -3.97 23.84
CA LYS A 289 16.89 -4.52 22.60
C LYS A 289 16.59 -3.68 21.34
N GLY A 290 15.36 -3.15 21.22
CA GLY A 290 15.05 -2.30 20.06
C GLY A 290 13.58 -1.94 19.88
N VAL A 291 13.37 -0.94 19.04
CA VAL A 291 12.07 -0.41 18.63
C VAL A 291 11.84 -0.72 17.16
N VAL A 292 10.67 -1.26 16.81
CA VAL A 292 10.22 -1.43 15.42
C VAL A 292 9.13 -0.41 15.12
N LEU A 293 9.39 0.53 14.21
CA LEU A 293 8.42 1.47 13.71
C LEU A 293 7.62 0.85 12.56
N ALA A 294 6.32 0.62 12.77
CA ALA A 294 5.41 -0.01 11.81
C ALA A 294 4.06 0.72 11.74
N ALA A 295 4.08 2.05 11.88
CA ALA A 295 2.90 2.92 12.01
C ALA A 295 2.27 3.33 10.66
N GLY A 296 2.70 2.75 9.53
CA GLY A 296 2.18 3.04 8.20
C GLY A 296 2.80 4.26 7.54
N GLY A 297 2.15 4.79 6.50
CA GLY A 297 2.61 5.94 5.73
C GLY A 297 2.03 7.27 6.23
N PHE A 298 1.87 8.26 5.31
CA PHE A 298 1.43 9.61 5.69
C PHE A 298 0.34 10.21 4.79
N THR A 299 -0.38 9.39 4.04
CA THR A 299 -1.39 9.86 3.06
C THR A 299 -2.53 10.67 3.71
N TYR A 300 -2.84 10.46 4.99
CA TYR A 300 -3.81 11.25 5.76
C TYR A 300 -3.25 12.56 6.29
N ASN A 301 -1.93 12.75 6.31
CA ASN A 301 -1.31 14.02 6.65
C ASN A 301 -1.19 14.90 5.41
N ARG A 302 -2.28 15.62 5.10
CA ARG A 302 -2.37 16.46 3.89
C ARG A 302 -1.39 17.63 3.90
N VAL A 303 -0.91 18.06 5.08
CA VAL A 303 0.13 19.09 5.20
C VAL A 303 1.48 18.52 4.74
N MET A 304 1.85 17.34 5.23
CA MET A 304 3.07 16.65 4.78
C MET A 304 2.99 16.29 3.29
N MET A 305 1.83 15.80 2.80
CA MET A 305 1.58 15.52 1.37
C MET A 305 1.76 16.78 0.50
N ALA A 306 1.31 17.95 0.96
CA ALA A 306 1.46 19.19 0.20
C ALA A 306 2.93 19.61 0.04
N LYS A 307 3.80 19.26 0.99
CA LYS A 307 5.24 19.54 0.94
C LYS A 307 6.03 18.53 0.11
N THR A 308 5.61 17.25 0.15
CA THR A 308 6.39 16.15 -0.45
C THR A 308 5.86 15.69 -1.80
N ALA A 309 4.53 15.71 -2.00
CA ALA A 309 3.87 15.18 -3.20
C ALA A 309 2.64 16.02 -3.59
N PRO A 310 2.80 17.34 -3.87
CA PRO A 310 1.69 18.26 -4.11
C PRO A 310 0.79 17.86 -5.30
N ALA A 311 1.34 17.23 -6.33
CA ALA A 311 0.59 16.75 -7.49
C ALA A 311 -0.56 15.79 -7.10
N TYR A 312 -0.40 15.04 -6.00
CA TYR A 312 -1.36 14.04 -5.55
C TYR A 312 -2.41 14.55 -4.54
N LEU A 313 -2.49 15.86 -4.31
CA LEU A 313 -3.49 16.41 -3.38
C LEU A 313 -4.94 16.22 -3.84
N ALA A 314 -5.18 16.01 -5.12
CA ALA A 314 -6.51 15.65 -5.63
C ALA A 314 -6.88 14.17 -5.40
N SER A 315 -5.94 13.32 -4.99
CA SER A 315 -6.21 11.91 -4.66
C SER A 315 -6.97 11.75 -3.34
N VAL A 316 -7.68 10.62 -3.21
CA VAL A 316 -8.32 10.23 -1.94
C VAL A 316 -7.35 9.40 -1.10
N PRO A 317 -7.12 9.73 0.18
CA PRO A 317 -6.24 8.96 1.05
C PRO A 317 -6.74 7.51 1.19
N LEU A 318 -5.85 6.53 0.94
CA LEU A 318 -6.13 5.12 1.16
C LEU A 318 -5.44 4.64 2.44
N GLY A 319 -6.23 4.22 3.43
CA GLY A 319 -5.72 3.78 4.71
C GLY A 319 -6.60 4.22 5.88
N THR A 320 -6.00 4.58 6.99
CA THR A 320 -6.67 5.08 8.19
C THR A 320 -6.08 6.42 8.62
N ILE A 321 -6.73 7.11 9.55
CA ILE A 321 -6.20 8.38 10.11
C ILE A 321 -4.84 8.20 10.81
N ALA A 322 -4.40 6.97 11.08
CA ALA A 322 -3.08 6.66 11.61
C ALA A 322 -1.98 6.62 10.54
N ASP A 323 -2.34 6.67 9.24
CA ASP A 323 -1.39 6.89 8.15
C ASP A 323 -1.03 8.40 8.08
N ASP A 324 -0.48 8.94 9.16
CA ASP A 324 -0.25 10.36 9.42
C ASP A 324 1.25 10.76 9.46
N GLY A 325 2.13 9.80 9.16
CA GLY A 325 3.58 10.01 9.15
C GLY A 325 4.24 9.97 10.52
N SER A 326 3.49 9.66 11.60
CA SER A 326 4.04 9.68 12.96
C SER A 326 5.23 8.73 13.15
N GLY A 327 5.19 7.52 12.57
CA GLY A 327 6.33 6.59 12.63
C GLY A 327 7.58 7.13 11.93
N ILE A 328 7.42 7.78 10.78
CA ILE A 328 8.53 8.40 10.04
C ILE A 328 9.11 9.55 10.86
N LYS A 329 8.25 10.44 11.37
CA LYS A 329 8.65 11.58 12.21
C LYS A 329 9.41 11.13 13.47
N LEU A 330 8.94 10.07 14.16
CA LEU A 330 9.65 9.51 15.32
C LEU A 330 11.08 9.08 14.97
N GLY A 331 11.27 8.40 13.85
CA GLY A 331 12.60 8.04 13.36
C GLY A 331 13.46 9.27 13.09
N MET A 332 12.92 10.28 12.43
CA MET A 332 13.64 11.53 12.12
C MET A 332 14.10 12.27 13.39
N THR A 333 13.35 12.22 14.48
CA THR A 333 13.76 12.87 15.76
C THR A 333 15.01 12.27 16.37
N VAL A 334 15.42 11.09 15.95
CA VAL A 334 16.65 10.42 16.38
C VAL A 334 17.68 10.25 15.26
N GLY A 335 17.56 11.08 14.21
CA GLY A 335 18.55 11.16 13.13
C GLY A 335 18.35 10.15 11.99
N ALA A 336 17.20 9.51 11.88
CA ALA A 336 16.92 8.59 10.77
C ALA A 336 16.85 9.32 9.42
N GLY A 337 17.44 8.73 8.38
CA GLY A 337 17.32 9.16 6.99
C GLY A 337 15.96 8.79 6.39
N THR A 338 15.49 9.63 5.49
CA THR A 338 14.25 9.40 4.72
C THR A 338 14.52 9.51 3.24
N ALA A 339 13.80 8.75 2.41
CA ALA A 339 13.85 8.90 0.96
C ALA A 339 12.48 8.62 0.33
N MET A 340 12.33 9.03 -0.94
CA MET A 340 11.14 8.77 -1.77
C MET A 340 9.83 9.30 -1.16
N LEU A 341 9.87 10.38 -0.36
CA LEU A 341 8.66 10.92 0.26
C LEU A 341 7.67 11.50 -0.76
N ASP A 342 8.14 11.81 -1.96
CA ASP A 342 7.37 12.20 -3.14
C ASP A 342 6.73 11.00 -3.86
N ARG A 343 7.15 9.77 -3.54
CA ARG A 343 6.65 8.56 -4.22
C ARG A 343 5.28 8.16 -3.69
N ILE A 344 4.28 8.26 -4.56
CA ILE A 344 2.88 7.96 -4.27
C ILE A 344 2.38 6.89 -5.25
N SER A 345 1.71 5.88 -4.73
CA SER A 345 0.97 4.92 -5.54
C SER A 345 -0.50 5.33 -5.60
N ALA A 346 -0.93 5.86 -6.72
CA ALA A 346 -2.31 6.26 -7.01
C ALA A 346 -2.92 5.27 -8.00
N TRP A 347 -4.18 4.83 -7.80
CA TRP A 347 -4.74 3.70 -8.53
C TRP A 347 -5.91 4.06 -9.43
N LYS A 348 -5.72 3.91 -10.74
CA LYS A 348 -6.78 3.99 -11.75
C LYS A 348 -6.74 2.74 -12.62
N PHE A 349 -7.72 1.86 -12.43
CA PHE A 349 -7.80 0.59 -13.15
C PHE A 349 -8.56 0.72 -14.46
N LEU A 350 -8.00 0.18 -15.56
CA LEU A 350 -8.58 0.20 -16.90
C LEU A 350 -9.09 -1.17 -17.39
N TYR A 351 -8.93 -2.23 -16.61
CA TYR A 351 -9.33 -3.58 -16.99
C TYR A 351 -10.69 -4.04 -16.41
N ALA A 352 -11.52 -3.07 -16.05
CA ALA A 352 -12.94 -3.25 -15.74
C ALA A 352 -13.68 -1.97 -16.10
N PRO A 353 -14.43 -1.90 -17.21
CA PRO A 353 -14.62 -2.90 -18.30
C PRO A 353 -13.32 -3.30 -18.99
N ALA A 354 -13.20 -4.59 -19.36
CA ALA A 354 -11.95 -5.11 -19.90
C ALA A 354 -11.54 -4.45 -21.23
N SER A 355 -12.53 -4.08 -22.06
CA SER A 355 -12.30 -3.47 -23.36
C SER A 355 -11.76 -2.04 -23.30
N TRP A 356 -11.76 -1.36 -22.13
CA TRP A 356 -11.03 -0.11 -21.97
C TRP A 356 -9.52 -0.26 -22.20
N THR A 357 -8.95 -1.43 -21.97
CA THR A 357 -7.54 -1.71 -22.27
C THR A 357 -7.23 -1.67 -23.77
N LYS A 358 -8.25 -1.76 -24.64
CA LYS A 358 -8.11 -1.67 -26.10
C LYS A 358 -8.14 -0.23 -26.64
N ALA A 359 -8.55 0.73 -25.80
CA ALA A 359 -8.56 2.15 -26.14
C ALA A 359 -7.14 2.74 -26.25
N CYS A 360 -7.02 3.98 -26.71
CA CYS A 360 -5.78 4.75 -26.70
C CYS A 360 -5.86 5.80 -25.59
N SER A 361 -5.00 5.72 -24.58
CA SER A 361 -4.94 6.70 -23.51
C SER A 361 -4.15 7.94 -23.92
N VAL A 362 -4.71 9.14 -23.66
CA VAL A 362 -4.07 10.41 -23.99
C VAL A 362 -4.06 11.37 -22.82
N GLY A 363 -3.03 12.22 -22.76
CA GLY A 363 -2.87 13.31 -21.80
C GLY A 363 -3.49 14.62 -22.29
N PRO A 364 -3.40 15.70 -21.50
CA PRO A 364 -3.86 17.04 -21.87
C PRO A 364 -3.05 17.66 -23.02
N ASP A 365 -1.90 17.13 -23.33
CA ASP A 365 -1.04 17.47 -24.46
C ASP A 365 -1.48 16.79 -25.79
N GLY A 366 -2.45 15.87 -25.74
CA GLY A 366 -2.91 15.08 -26.88
C GLY A 366 -2.04 13.87 -27.22
N GLU A 367 -0.92 13.68 -26.51
CA GLU A 367 -0.01 12.54 -26.69
C GLU A 367 -0.44 11.32 -25.86
N ARG A 368 0.10 10.13 -26.24
CA ARG A 368 -0.11 8.88 -25.48
C ARG A 368 0.32 9.05 -24.01
N LEU A 369 -0.58 8.71 -23.08
CA LEU A 369 -0.36 8.91 -21.63
C LEU A 369 0.37 7.73 -20.97
N VAL A 370 -0.14 6.50 -21.19
CA VAL A 370 0.36 5.28 -20.54
C VAL A 370 0.00 4.04 -21.35
N CYS A 371 0.70 2.93 -21.16
CA CYS A 371 0.26 1.64 -21.67
C CYS A 371 -0.97 1.15 -20.88
N GLU A 372 -2.09 0.96 -21.56
CA GLU A 372 -3.41 0.71 -20.97
C GLU A 372 -3.55 -0.67 -20.31
N GLU A 373 -2.64 -1.61 -20.58
CA GLU A 373 -2.66 -2.93 -19.96
C GLU A 373 -1.86 -3.01 -18.63
N LEU A 374 -1.11 -1.97 -18.28
CA LEU A 374 -0.35 -1.96 -17.04
C LEU A 374 -1.26 -1.92 -15.81
N TYR A 375 -0.71 -2.35 -14.67
CA TYR A 375 -1.42 -2.27 -13.40
C TYR A 375 -1.84 -0.82 -13.09
N GLY A 376 -3.03 -0.64 -12.53
CA GLY A 376 -3.67 0.66 -12.34
C GLY A 376 -2.85 1.72 -11.57
N ALA A 377 -1.81 1.32 -10.85
CA ALA A 377 -0.88 2.26 -10.23
C ALA A 377 -0.09 3.05 -11.28
N ARG A 378 0.31 2.43 -12.40
CA ARG A 378 1.00 3.10 -13.50
C ARG A 378 0.08 4.09 -14.22
N THR A 379 -1.20 3.74 -14.38
CA THR A 379 -2.20 4.65 -14.93
C THR A 379 -2.44 5.84 -14.01
N GLY A 380 -2.60 5.61 -12.70
CA GLY A 380 -2.79 6.68 -11.73
C GLY A 380 -1.59 7.61 -11.64
N GLU A 381 -0.37 7.07 -11.64
CA GLU A 381 0.86 7.85 -11.69
C GLU A 381 0.91 8.74 -12.95
N ALA A 382 0.66 8.16 -14.13
CA ALA A 382 0.67 8.91 -15.38
C ALA A 382 -0.38 10.04 -15.38
N VAL A 383 -1.58 9.79 -14.85
CA VAL A 383 -2.62 10.81 -14.71
C VAL A 383 -2.14 11.99 -13.85
N PHE A 384 -1.44 11.75 -12.74
CA PHE A 384 -0.95 12.83 -11.87
C PHE A 384 0.33 13.48 -12.37
N GLU A 385 1.34 12.68 -12.73
CA GLU A 385 2.69 13.17 -13.06
C GLU A 385 2.77 13.81 -14.45
N LYS A 386 2.15 13.15 -15.46
CA LYS A 386 2.16 13.64 -16.85
C LYS A 386 0.90 14.42 -17.18
N GLY A 387 -0.25 13.96 -16.69
CA GLY A 387 -1.56 14.52 -17.02
C GLY A 387 -1.98 15.68 -16.14
N GLY A 388 -1.24 16.05 -15.07
CA GLY A 388 -1.67 17.09 -14.14
C GLY A 388 -3.05 16.82 -13.51
N GLY A 389 -3.40 15.56 -13.31
CA GLY A 389 -4.69 15.10 -12.81
C GLY A 389 -5.73 14.80 -13.91
N LYS A 390 -5.39 14.95 -15.19
CA LYS A 390 -6.27 14.72 -16.33
C LYS A 390 -5.79 13.57 -17.21
N GLY A 391 -6.69 12.97 -17.96
CA GLY A 391 -6.41 11.96 -18.97
C GLY A 391 -7.70 11.37 -19.52
N TRP A 392 -7.63 10.84 -20.72
CA TRP A 392 -8.78 10.27 -21.41
C TRP A 392 -8.42 8.96 -22.10
N LEU A 393 -9.43 8.09 -22.24
CA LEU A 393 -9.39 6.96 -23.15
C LEU A 393 -10.12 7.36 -24.43
N ILE A 394 -9.44 7.26 -25.58
CA ILE A 394 -10.03 7.52 -26.89
C ILE A 394 -10.53 6.20 -27.48
N LEU A 395 -11.81 6.19 -27.84
CA LEU A 395 -12.53 5.04 -28.41
C LEU A 395 -13.23 5.46 -29.69
N ASP A 396 -13.47 4.50 -30.56
CA ASP A 396 -14.41 4.62 -31.67
C ASP A 396 -15.79 4.03 -31.32
N GLN A 397 -16.80 4.22 -32.17
CA GLN A 397 -18.15 3.71 -31.91
C GLN A 397 -18.20 2.20 -31.65
N PRO A 398 -17.55 1.32 -32.48
CA PRO A 398 -17.60 -0.12 -32.22
C PRO A 398 -16.98 -0.54 -30.89
N LEU A 399 -15.92 0.15 -30.44
CA LEU A 399 -15.29 -0.16 -29.13
C LEU A 399 -16.17 0.36 -27.97
N GLN A 400 -16.80 1.52 -28.13
CA GLN A 400 -17.74 2.08 -27.17
C GLN A 400 -18.94 1.15 -26.96
N ASP A 401 -19.51 0.58 -28.05
CA ASP A 401 -20.62 -0.38 -27.97
C ASP A 401 -20.24 -1.65 -27.19
N ILE A 402 -19.02 -2.15 -27.39
CA ILE A 402 -18.50 -3.29 -26.62
C ILE A 402 -18.41 -2.93 -25.13
N VAL A 403 -17.85 -1.78 -24.79
CA VAL A 403 -17.71 -1.32 -23.40
C VAL A 403 -19.07 -1.18 -22.73
N VAL A 404 -20.03 -0.55 -23.39
CA VAL A 404 -21.41 -0.40 -22.89
C VAL A 404 -22.07 -1.78 -22.68
N GLY A 405 -21.86 -2.72 -23.61
CA GLY A 405 -22.32 -4.10 -23.50
C GLY A 405 -21.72 -4.82 -22.30
N GLU A 406 -20.41 -4.70 -22.07
CA GLU A 406 -19.74 -5.27 -20.90
C GLU A 406 -20.33 -4.72 -19.59
N ILE A 407 -20.58 -3.41 -19.50
CA ILE A 407 -21.19 -2.78 -18.31
C ILE A 407 -22.63 -3.28 -18.12
N ALA A 408 -23.40 -3.47 -19.18
CA ALA A 408 -24.79 -3.92 -19.12
C ALA A 408 -24.91 -5.30 -18.47
N VAL A 409 -24.01 -6.24 -18.83
CA VAL A 409 -24.04 -7.63 -18.33
C VAL A 409 -23.36 -7.84 -16.98
N MET A 410 -22.71 -6.81 -16.40
CA MET A 410 -22.13 -6.91 -15.06
C MET A 410 -23.19 -7.28 -14.01
N LYS A 411 -23.08 -8.45 -13.41
CA LYS A 411 -24.05 -8.98 -12.41
C LYS A 411 -23.67 -8.67 -10.98
N LYS A 412 -22.37 -8.69 -10.67
CA LYS A 412 -21.83 -8.49 -9.34
C LYS A 412 -21.19 -7.10 -9.23
N MET A 413 -21.04 -6.60 -8.00
CA MET A 413 -20.54 -5.25 -7.71
C MET A 413 -21.42 -4.13 -8.32
N LEU A 414 -22.70 -4.09 -7.93
CA LEU A 414 -23.66 -3.06 -8.33
C LEU A 414 -23.10 -1.62 -8.23
N PHE A 415 -22.28 -1.36 -7.21
CA PHE A 415 -21.58 -0.10 -7.02
C PHE A 415 -20.66 0.24 -8.23
N GLN A 416 -19.85 -0.71 -8.72
CA GLN A 416 -18.99 -0.47 -9.89
C GLN A 416 -19.82 -0.26 -11.16
N LYS A 417 -20.90 -1.02 -11.32
CA LYS A 417 -21.82 -0.83 -12.46
C LYS A 417 -22.42 0.59 -12.48
N ILE A 418 -22.80 1.12 -11.32
CA ILE A 418 -23.29 2.50 -11.18
C ILE A 418 -22.19 3.50 -11.53
N GLN A 419 -20.97 3.29 -11.03
CA GLN A 419 -19.83 4.14 -11.36
C GLN A 419 -19.53 4.17 -12.86
N PHE A 420 -19.46 3.00 -13.51
CA PHE A 420 -19.14 2.93 -14.93
C PHE A 420 -20.24 3.55 -15.79
N LYS A 421 -21.53 3.35 -15.46
CA LYS A 421 -22.62 4.05 -16.13
C LYS A 421 -22.50 5.56 -15.99
N ALA A 422 -22.17 6.07 -14.81
CA ALA A 422 -21.97 7.50 -14.61
C ALA A 422 -20.76 8.02 -15.40
N ILE A 423 -19.66 7.26 -15.49
CA ILE A 423 -18.49 7.65 -16.29
C ILE A 423 -18.89 7.75 -17.78
N ILE A 424 -19.63 6.77 -18.30
CA ILE A 424 -20.08 6.80 -19.69
C ILE A 424 -21.04 7.97 -19.97
N ASN A 425 -21.97 8.25 -19.04
CA ASN A 425 -23.00 9.27 -19.27
C ASN A 425 -22.52 10.70 -19.01
N ASP A 426 -21.73 10.90 -17.93
CA ASP A 426 -21.43 12.22 -17.40
C ASP A 426 -19.99 12.69 -17.66
N TYR A 427 -19.09 11.75 -17.99
CA TYR A 427 -17.65 12.02 -18.13
C TYR A 427 -17.06 11.48 -19.45
N THR A 428 -17.92 11.23 -20.45
CA THR A 428 -17.50 10.83 -21.79
C THR A 428 -17.99 11.86 -22.81
N ALA A 429 -17.04 12.54 -23.45
CA ALA A 429 -17.34 13.41 -24.60
C ALA A 429 -17.43 12.59 -25.87
N SER A 430 -18.20 13.06 -26.87
CA SER A 430 -18.28 12.44 -28.21
C SER A 430 -18.29 13.47 -29.32
N ALA A 431 -17.72 13.14 -30.48
CA ALA A 431 -17.72 13.96 -31.69
C ALA A 431 -17.64 13.08 -32.93
N THR A 432 -18.03 13.63 -34.08
CA THR A 432 -17.98 12.92 -35.38
C THR A 432 -16.56 12.79 -35.92
N THR A 433 -15.64 13.67 -35.52
CA THR A 433 -14.22 13.66 -35.91
C THR A 433 -13.30 13.69 -34.68
N VAL A 434 -12.06 13.29 -34.87
CA VAL A 434 -11.03 13.31 -33.78
C VAL A 434 -10.70 14.76 -33.39
N GLU A 435 -10.64 15.67 -34.36
CA GLU A 435 -10.39 17.10 -34.12
C GLU A 435 -11.53 17.74 -33.29
N GLY A 436 -12.78 17.48 -33.68
CA GLY A 436 -13.94 17.95 -32.92
C GLY A 436 -14.03 17.33 -31.52
N LEU A 437 -13.48 16.11 -31.33
CA LEU A 437 -13.35 15.50 -30.01
C LEU A 437 -12.27 16.22 -29.17
N ALA A 438 -11.14 16.55 -29.80
CA ALA A 438 -10.04 17.28 -29.16
C ALA A 438 -10.48 18.65 -28.62
N GLU A 439 -11.25 19.40 -29.43
CA GLU A 439 -11.85 20.68 -29.04
C GLU A 439 -12.74 20.53 -27.78
N LYS A 440 -13.58 19.48 -27.74
CA LYS A 440 -14.50 19.23 -26.62
C LYS A 440 -13.79 18.92 -25.30
N ILE A 441 -12.65 18.23 -25.37
CA ILE A 441 -11.87 17.88 -24.17
C ILE A 441 -10.74 18.85 -23.87
N GLY A 442 -10.54 19.86 -24.74
CA GLY A 442 -9.56 20.93 -24.53
C GLY A 442 -8.10 20.49 -24.71
N VAL A 443 -7.84 19.60 -25.68
CA VAL A 443 -6.47 19.18 -26.07
C VAL A 443 -6.14 19.69 -27.46
N PRO A 444 -4.83 19.82 -27.85
CA PRO A 444 -4.44 20.24 -29.19
C PRO A 444 -4.96 19.27 -30.26
N ALA A 445 -5.74 19.79 -31.20
CA ALA A 445 -6.45 18.96 -32.18
C ALA A 445 -5.52 18.28 -33.18
N ASP A 446 -4.50 18.99 -33.65
CA ASP A 446 -3.48 18.49 -34.55
C ASP A 446 -2.63 17.38 -33.89
N VAL A 447 -2.29 17.53 -32.60
CA VAL A 447 -1.54 16.54 -31.84
C VAL A 447 -2.37 15.27 -31.61
N LEU A 448 -3.64 15.42 -31.19
CA LEU A 448 -4.51 14.26 -30.99
C LEU A 448 -4.72 13.48 -32.29
N ALA A 449 -5.00 14.18 -33.39
CA ALA A 449 -5.17 13.56 -34.72
C ALA A 449 -3.89 12.82 -35.15
N ALA A 450 -2.71 13.44 -34.98
CA ALA A 450 -1.43 12.80 -35.27
C ALA A 450 -1.17 11.58 -34.39
N THR A 451 -1.54 11.65 -33.11
CA THR A 451 -1.39 10.52 -32.15
C THR A 451 -2.25 9.33 -32.57
N ILE A 452 -3.53 9.53 -32.93
CA ILE A 452 -4.42 8.45 -33.37
C ILE A 452 -3.97 7.91 -34.73
N THR A 453 -3.54 8.77 -35.65
CA THR A 453 -3.02 8.35 -36.97
C THR A 453 -1.79 7.45 -36.81
N ARG A 454 -0.82 7.86 -35.99
CA ARG A 454 0.38 7.07 -35.67
C ARG A 454 0.03 5.74 -35.01
N TYR A 455 -0.88 5.75 -34.01
CA TYR A 455 -1.35 4.54 -33.34
C TYR A 455 -1.98 3.53 -34.30
N ASN A 456 -2.83 4.00 -35.24
CA ASN A 456 -3.44 3.17 -36.25
C ASN A 456 -2.42 2.63 -37.27
N HIS A 457 -1.48 3.48 -37.71
CA HIS A 457 -0.41 3.10 -38.64
C HIS A 457 0.49 2.02 -38.05
N ASP A 458 0.88 2.13 -36.77
CA ASP A 458 1.70 1.11 -36.08
C ASP A 458 0.97 -0.24 -35.99
N ILE A 459 -0.36 -0.24 -35.93
CA ILE A 459 -1.15 -1.47 -35.98
C ILE A 459 -1.17 -2.05 -37.41
N GLU A 460 -1.39 -1.23 -38.41
CA GLU A 460 -1.43 -1.66 -39.82
C GLU A 460 -0.10 -2.22 -40.33
N SER A 461 0.98 -1.56 -39.97
CA SER A 461 2.33 -1.96 -40.38
C SER A 461 2.88 -3.14 -39.57
N GLY A 462 2.19 -3.58 -38.50
CA GLY A 462 2.70 -4.58 -37.56
C GLY A 462 3.88 -4.09 -36.71
N ALA A 463 4.14 -2.77 -36.69
CA ALA A 463 5.18 -2.19 -35.85
C ALA A 463 4.91 -2.42 -34.37
N ALA A 464 5.94 -2.49 -33.54
CA ALA A 464 5.79 -2.56 -32.08
C ALA A 464 5.13 -1.28 -31.55
N ASP A 465 4.25 -1.44 -30.55
CA ASP A 465 3.65 -0.29 -29.87
C ASP A 465 4.72 0.46 -29.06
N GLY A 466 4.81 1.78 -29.23
CA GLY A 466 5.81 2.61 -28.55
C GLY A 466 5.73 2.59 -27.01
N MET A 467 4.61 2.11 -26.42
CA MET A 467 4.42 1.89 -25.00
C MET A 467 4.36 0.39 -24.63
N ALA A 468 4.76 -0.48 -25.56
CA ALA A 468 4.78 -1.94 -25.38
C ALA A 468 3.42 -2.56 -25.05
N LYS A 469 2.33 -2.05 -25.60
CA LYS A 469 0.99 -2.65 -25.48
C LYS A 469 0.94 -3.97 -26.25
N SER A 470 0.42 -5.02 -25.62
CA SER A 470 0.27 -6.36 -26.21
C SER A 470 -0.54 -6.30 -27.52
N GLU A 471 -0.12 -7.02 -28.54
CA GLU A 471 -0.75 -7.05 -29.86
C GLU A 471 -2.25 -7.37 -29.77
N LYS A 472 -2.64 -8.37 -28.97
CA LYS A 472 -4.05 -8.77 -28.75
C LYS A 472 -4.96 -7.67 -28.19
N LEU A 473 -4.40 -6.61 -27.61
CA LEU A 473 -5.14 -5.45 -27.07
C LEU A 473 -5.09 -4.24 -27.99
N ARG A 474 -4.30 -4.29 -29.06
CA ARG A 474 -4.20 -3.22 -30.04
C ARG A 474 -5.38 -3.28 -30.99
N ARG A 475 -6.09 -2.16 -31.11
CA ARG A 475 -7.24 -2.01 -31.98
C ARG A 475 -7.23 -0.62 -32.60
N LYS A 476 -7.43 -0.52 -33.91
CA LYS A 476 -7.56 0.76 -34.59
C LYS A 476 -8.76 1.56 -34.11
N ILE A 477 -8.64 2.86 -34.15
CA ILE A 477 -9.67 3.86 -33.81
C ILE A 477 -9.96 4.63 -35.07
N GLU A 478 -10.97 4.18 -35.85
CA GLU A 478 -11.21 4.70 -37.21
C GLU A 478 -12.69 4.94 -37.56
N ALA A 479 -13.63 4.38 -36.80
CA ALA A 479 -15.06 4.45 -37.11
C ALA A 479 -15.78 5.40 -36.14
N GLY A 480 -16.03 6.63 -36.57
CA GLY A 480 -16.79 7.62 -35.77
C GLY A 480 -18.27 7.25 -35.57
N PRO A 481 -18.96 7.89 -34.62
CA PRO A 481 -18.43 8.93 -33.74
C PRO A 481 -17.34 8.41 -32.78
N PHE A 482 -16.44 9.35 -32.42
CA PHE A 482 -15.34 9.09 -31.50
C PHE A 482 -15.70 9.54 -30.08
N TYR A 483 -15.14 8.87 -29.09
CA TYR A 483 -15.42 9.10 -27.67
C TYR A 483 -14.12 9.34 -26.89
N ALA A 484 -14.19 10.26 -25.92
CA ALA A 484 -13.13 10.50 -24.94
C ALA A 484 -13.67 10.30 -23.52
N THR A 485 -13.40 9.14 -22.95
CA THR A 485 -13.82 8.79 -21.60
C THR A 485 -12.77 9.25 -20.60
N SER A 486 -13.15 10.15 -19.68
CA SER A 486 -12.21 10.66 -18.67
C SER A 486 -11.75 9.57 -17.70
N ILE A 487 -10.43 9.56 -17.43
CA ILE A 487 -9.77 8.77 -16.39
C ILE A 487 -9.13 9.67 -15.33
N GLY A 488 -9.44 10.96 -15.33
CA GLY A 488 -8.87 11.98 -14.45
C GLY A 488 -9.21 11.83 -12.98
N ALA A 489 -8.57 12.66 -12.16
CA ALA A 489 -8.74 12.72 -10.71
C ALA A 489 -10.01 13.48 -10.26
N ASP A 490 -10.66 14.22 -11.16
CA ASP A 490 -11.83 15.04 -10.94
C ASP A 490 -13.16 14.26 -10.90
N LEU A 491 -13.12 12.97 -11.21
CA LEU A 491 -14.29 12.09 -11.22
C LEU A 491 -14.84 11.84 -9.82
N LYS A 492 -15.87 12.56 -9.41
CA LYS A 492 -16.48 12.47 -8.06
C LYS A 492 -16.92 11.04 -7.67
N LEU A 493 -17.43 10.27 -8.64
CA LEU A 493 -17.90 8.89 -8.41
C LEU A 493 -16.82 7.83 -8.62
N SER A 494 -15.67 8.19 -9.19
CA SER A 494 -14.53 7.30 -9.41
C SER A 494 -13.22 8.00 -9.04
N PRO A 495 -13.08 8.45 -7.77
CA PRO A 495 -11.88 9.12 -7.33
C PRO A 495 -10.67 8.18 -7.43
N ILE A 496 -9.49 8.75 -7.52
CA ILE A 496 -8.24 8.00 -7.54
C ILE A 496 -7.72 7.85 -6.11
N PRO A 497 -7.79 6.66 -5.50
CA PRO A 497 -7.21 6.42 -4.17
C PRO A 497 -5.70 6.34 -4.26
N ALA A 498 -5.01 6.85 -3.23
CA ALA A 498 -3.57 6.87 -3.18
C ALA A 498 -3.01 6.53 -1.81
N LEU A 499 -1.81 5.95 -1.79
CA LEU A 499 -1.03 5.68 -0.59
C LEU A 499 0.44 6.08 -0.81
N THR A 500 1.12 6.44 0.27
CA THR A 500 2.53 6.83 0.23
C THR A 500 3.43 5.59 0.24
N MET A 501 4.55 5.66 -0.49
CA MET A 501 5.48 4.54 -0.69
C MET A 501 6.87 4.83 -0.12
N GLY A 502 7.24 6.10 0.05
CA GLY A 502 8.47 6.53 0.71
C GLY A 502 8.39 6.48 2.22
N GLY A 503 9.53 6.54 2.89
CA GLY A 503 9.64 6.46 4.33
C GLY A 503 11.08 6.48 4.83
N LEU A 504 11.32 5.83 5.96
CA LEU A 504 12.65 5.67 6.56
C LEU A 504 13.53 4.76 5.69
N VAL A 505 14.78 5.14 5.53
CA VAL A 505 15.78 4.31 4.85
C VAL A 505 16.21 3.19 5.80
N CYS A 506 16.19 1.95 5.32
CA CYS A 506 16.57 0.78 6.11
C CYS A 506 17.64 -0.04 5.41
N ASP A 507 18.53 -0.63 6.19
CA ASP A 507 19.44 -1.66 5.70
C ASP A 507 18.63 -2.85 5.13
N GLU A 508 18.96 -3.26 3.91
CA GLU A 508 18.21 -4.28 3.20
C GLU A 508 18.24 -5.66 3.87
N VAL A 509 19.29 -5.95 4.62
CA VAL A 509 19.49 -7.26 5.27
C VAL A 509 18.86 -7.29 6.65
N THR A 510 19.10 -6.26 7.47
CA THR A 510 18.73 -6.25 8.88
C THR A 510 17.39 -5.55 9.17
N GLY A 511 16.98 -4.63 8.30
CA GLY A 511 15.85 -3.74 8.57
C GLY A 511 16.14 -2.65 9.60
N ALA A 512 17.42 -2.51 10.03
CA ALA A 512 17.86 -1.40 10.86
C ALA A 512 17.69 -0.09 10.08
N VAL A 513 17.16 0.93 10.76
CA VAL A 513 17.00 2.26 10.18
C VAL A 513 18.38 2.91 10.03
N LEU A 514 18.63 3.53 8.89
CA LEU A 514 19.89 4.21 8.58
C LEU A 514 19.73 5.72 8.75
N ASP A 515 20.82 6.36 9.18
CA ASP A 515 20.95 7.81 9.13
C ASP A 515 21.28 8.28 7.67
N PRO A 516 21.34 9.60 7.40
CA PRO A 516 21.69 10.12 6.08
C PRO A 516 23.08 9.70 5.57
N ASP A 517 23.99 9.32 6.45
CA ASP A 517 25.34 8.84 6.09
C ASP A 517 25.37 7.32 5.85
N GLY A 518 24.20 6.64 5.94
CA GLY A 518 24.08 5.20 5.76
C GLY A 518 24.51 4.35 6.96
N LYS A 519 24.66 4.94 8.14
CA LYS A 519 24.99 4.23 9.37
C LYS A 519 23.72 3.82 10.11
N PRO A 520 23.67 2.61 10.70
CA PRO A 520 22.51 2.20 11.49
C PRO A 520 22.27 3.13 12.69
N VAL A 521 21.02 3.57 12.86
CA VAL A 521 20.55 4.20 14.10
C VAL A 521 20.41 3.09 15.15
N PRO A 522 21.16 3.15 16.28
CA PRO A 522 21.17 2.07 17.25
C PRO A 522 19.79 1.73 17.77
N LYS A 523 19.47 0.42 17.84
CA LYS A 523 18.21 -0.14 18.36
C LYS A 523 16.96 0.32 17.59
N LEU A 524 17.07 0.91 16.40
CA LEU A 524 15.94 1.33 15.60
C LEU A 524 15.76 0.47 14.36
N TYR A 525 14.55 -0.04 14.18
CA TYR A 525 14.11 -0.82 13.01
C TYR A 525 12.82 -0.23 12.46
N ALA A 526 12.54 -0.47 11.18
CA ALA A 526 11.26 -0.09 10.59
C ALA A 526 10.72 -1.15 9.62
N ALA A 527 9.39 -1.22 9.50
CA ALA A 527 8.73 -2.21 8.67
C ALA A 527 7.45 -1.65 8.02
N GLY A 528 7.05 -2.25 6.90
CA GLY A 528 5.92 -1.81 6.09
C GLY A 528 6.11 -0.39 5.58
N ARG A 529 5.02 0.36 5.37
CA ARG A 529 5.06 1.70 4.75
C ARG A 529 5.67 2.82 5.63
N THR A 530 6.13 2.51 6.84
CA THR A 530 6.99 3.42 7.61
C THR A 530 8.41 3.43 7.06
N ALA A 531 8.81 2.36 6.40
CA ALA A 531 10.11 2.17 5.76
C ALA A 531 9.97 2.12 4.23
N ILE A 532 11.09 2.31 3.54
CA ILE A 532 11.22 1.93 2.14
C ILE A 532 11.21 0.41 2.04
N GLY A 533 10.32 -0.12 1.22
CA GLY A 533 10.10 -1.54 1.01
C GLY A 533 10.16 -1.97 -0.46
N ILE A 534 10.03 -3.26 -0.70
CA ILE A 534 10.03 -3.87 -2.05
C ILE A 534 9.00 -3.21 -3.00
N CYS A 535 7.91 -2.69 -2.43
CA CYS A 535 6.84 -2.03 -3.19
C CYS A 535 7.07 -0.53 -3.42
N SER A 536 8.18 0.06 -2.95
CA SER A 536 8.31 1.54 -2.90
C SER A 536 8.62 2.18 -4.24
N ASN A 537 9.24 1.49 -5.20
CA ASN A 537 9.45 2.04 -6.54
C ASN A 537 8.15 2.01 -7.35
N TYR A 538 7.59 0.81 -7.58
CA TYR A 538 6.30 0.65 -8.21
C TYR A 538 5.47 -0.40 -7.49
N TYR A 539 4.17 -0.17 -7.47
CA TYR A 539 3.23 -1.01 -6.73
C TYR A 539 2.40 -1.90 -7.65
N VAL A 540 2.27 -3.16 -7.26
CA VAL A 540 1.26 -4.09 -7.77
C VAL A 540 0.42 -4.65 -6.62
N SER A 541 -0.78 -5.16 -6.93
CA SER A 541 -1.71 -5.62 -5.89
C SER A 541 -1.12 -6.70 -5.01
N GLY A 542 -1.13 -6.45 -3.72
CA GLY A 542 -0.63 -7.37 -2.71
C GLY A 542 0.85 -7.20 -2.35
N LEU A 543 1.64 -6.46 -3.14
CA LEU A 543 3.07 -6.33 -2.89
C LEU A 543 3.37 -5.59 -1.57
N SER A 544 2.59 -4.55 -1.22
CA SER A 544 2.75 -3.87 0.07
C SER A 544 2.41 -4.76 1.27
N LEU A 545 1.42 -5.67 1.15
CA LEU A 545 1.14 -6.61 2.23
C LEU A 545 2.21 -7.71 2.34
N ALA A 546 2.75 -8.17 1.22
CA ALA A 546 3.88 -9.10 1.22
C ALA A 546 5.14 -8.44 1.83
N ASP A 547 5.40 -7.19 1.49
CA ASP A 547 6.48 -6.39 2.10
C ASP A 547 6.27 -6.21 3.61
N CYS A 548 5.03 -6.00 4.07
CA CYS A 548 4.72 -5.95 5.50
C CYS A 548 5.11 -7.25 6.23
N VAL A 549 4.85 -8.42 5.63
CA VAL A 549 5.27 -9.70 6.23
C VAL A 549 6.79 -9.81 6.23
N TRP A 550 7.43 -9.54 5.09
CA TRP A 550 8.87 -9.70 4.92
C TRP A 550 9.67 -8.74 5.79
N SER A 551 9.33 -7.44 5.75
CA SER A 551 10.05 -6.42 6.55
C SER A 551 9.85 -6.60 8.05
N GLY A 552 8.63 -7.01 8.47
CA GLY A 552 8.36 -7.38 9.86
C GLY A 552 9.18 -8.57 10.33
N TRP A 553 9.30 -9.62 9.49
CA TRP A 553 10.14 -10.77 9.79
C TRP A 553 11.63 -10.41 9.84
N ARG A 554 12.10 -9.62 8.87
CA ARG A 554 13.49 -9.16 8.78
C ARG A 554 13.91 -8.44 10.06
N ALA A 555 13.09 -7.49 10.54
CA ALA A 555 13.32 -6.80 11.81
C ALA A 555 13.31 -7.76 13.02
N ALA A 556 12.36 -8.70 13.05
CA ALA A 556 12.26 -9.70 14.10
C ALA A 556 13.51 -10.61 14.17
N GLU A 557 14.00 -11.11 13.02
CA GLU A 557 15.21 -11.94 12.98
C GLU A 557 16.46 -11.18 13.43
N SER A 558 16.55 -9.88 13.13
CA SER A 558 17.63 -9.04 13.65
C SER A 558 17.57 -8.89 15.16
N LEU A 559 16.39 -8.65 15.72
CA LEU A 559 16.16 -8.51 17.16
C LEU A 559 16.40 -9.81 17.93
N LYS A 560 16.22 -10.97 17.30
CA LYS A 560 16.59 -12.30 17.85
C LYS A 560 18.08 -12.62 17.71
N GLY A 561 18.88 -11.75 17.06
CA GLY A 561 20.32 -11.99 16.81
C GLY A 561 20.63 -12.93 15.63
N HIS A 562 19.65 -13.22 14.79
CA HIS A 562 19.81 -14.14 13.63
C HIS A 562 20.26 -13.44 12.34
N GLY A 563 20.62 -12.13 12.40
CA GLY A 563 21.15 -11.39 11.25
C GLY A 563 20.11 -11.04 10.16
N GLY A 564 18.87 -10.80 10.55
CA GLY A 564 17.82 -10.28 9.66
C GLY A 564 17.49 -11.22 8.49
N ALA A 565 17.55 -10.72 7.24
CA ALA A 565 17.25 -11.51 6.03
C ALA A 565 18.11 -12.77 5.88
N LYS A 566 19.35 -12.78 6.42
CA LYS A 566 20.19 -13.98 6.46
C LYS A 566 19.56 -15.09 7.33
N GLY A 567 18.84 -14.72 8.39
CA GLY A 567 18.07 -15.64 9.23
C GLY A 567 16.82 -16.18 8.54
N LEU A 568 16.29 -15.47 7.53
CA LEU A 568 15.11 -15.90 6.78
C LEU A 568 15.41 -17.04 5.78
N GLY A 569 16.69 -17.26 5.42
CA GLY A 569 17.12 -18.32 4.54
C GLY A 569 17.30 -19.68 5.20
N LYS A 570 17.24 -19.73 6.52
CA LYS A 570 17.32 -20.94 7.35
C LYS A 570 15.92 -21.38 7.77
#